data_81cf279efaa19a7f4438b03b7460a4a1
#
_entry.id   81cf279efaa19a7f4438b03b7460a4a1
#
_cell.length_a   1.000
_cell.length_b   1.000
_cell.length_c   1.000
_cell.angle_alpha   90.00
_cell.angle_beta   90.00
_cell.angle_gamma   90.00
#
_symmetry.space_group_name_H-M   'P 1'
#
loop_
_entity.id
_entity.type
_entity.pdbx_description
1 polymer ?
#
loop_
_entity_poly.entity_id
_entity_poly.type
_entity_poly.pdbx_seq_one_letter_code
_entity_poly.pdbx_strand_id
1 'polypeptide(L)'
;TQVDVGEDEPVQIVTGAQNVHEGDFVPVAKHKSSVLHEGKQVKITKGKLRGVASNGMLCSLGELGLSVHDFPYAIEDGIFILGDDCDKTVGKDIHEAIGYNDTTVEFEITSNRPDCLSVIGLARETAATFGTELKVKKPEFKGIDGDINDMLKVKIHNTDLCKRYMAGIVKNVKIGPSPRWMRERLRGCGVRPINNFVDITNYVMLEYGRPMHAFDLRYVKDASINIRNAKAGETITTLDGEVRELSEEMLVIADAEKPVAVAGVMGGEYS
;
A
#
# COMPACT_ATOMS: atom_id res chain seq x y z
N THR A 1 20.75 8.97 -26.85
CA THR A 1 19.84 7.93 -27.33
C THR A 1 18.95 8.43 -28.45
N GLN A 2 18.50 7.54 -29.33
CA GLN A 2 17.41 7.75 -30.28
C GLN A 2 16.24 6.92 -29.75
N VAL A 3 15.09 7.55 -29.58
CA VAL A 3 13.93 6.93 -28.93
C VAL A 3 12.74 6.99 -29.88
N ASP A 4 12.20 5.84 -30.19
CA ASP A 4 10.93 5.74 -30.93
C ASP A 4 9.77 6.12 -30.00
N VAL A 5 9.01 7.12 -30.38
CA VAL A 5 7.86 7.63 -29.63
C VAL A 5 6.55 7.48 -30.43
N GLY A 6 6.53 6.62 -31.44
CA GLY A 6 5.39 6.42 -32.33
C GLY A 6 5.15 7.56 -33.32
N GLU A 7 6.16 8.37 -33.62
CA GLU A 7 6.18 9.42 -34.62
C GLU A 7 7.00 8.97 -35.84
N ASP A 8 6.93 9.69 -36.96
CA ASP A 8 7.63 9.30 -38.22
C ASP A 8 9.16 9.23 -38.04
N GLU A 9 9.72 9.99 -37.12
CA GLU A 9 11.14 10.00 -36.81
C GLU A 9 11.41 9.81 -35.31
N PRO A 10 12.47 9.06 -34.93
CA PRO A 10 12.84 8.90 -33.54
C PRO A 10 13.31 10.23 -32.92
N VAL A 11 13.07 10.40 -31.64
CA VAL A 11 13.43 11.61 -30.89
C VAL A 11 14.79 11.43 -30.27
N GLN A 12 15.71 12.39 -30.55
CA GLN A 12 17.02 12.42 -29.89
C GLN A 12 16.90 12.95 -28.47
N ILE A 13 17.32 12.16 -27.49
CA ILE A 13 17.33 12.50 -26.08
C ILE A 13 18.71 12.23 -25.47
N VAL A 14 19.22 13.18 -24.72
CA VAL A 14 20.47 13.04 -23.95
C VAL A 14 20.12 12.66 -22.53
N THR A 15 20.66 11.56 -22.03
CA THR A 15 20.50 11.09 -20.66
C THR A 15 21.85 10.82 -20.00
N GLY A 16 21.93 11.01 -18.69
CA GLY A 16 23.08 10.59 -17.88
C GLY A 16 22.87 9.23 -17.20
N ALA A 17 21.68 8.67 -17.33
CA ALA A 17 21.36 7.39 -16.71
C ALA A 17 22.14 6.24 -17.35
N GLN A 18 22.57 5.29 -16.53
CA GLN A 18 23.39 4.15 -16.95
C GLN A 18 22.59 2.85 -17.04
N ASN A 19 21.31 2.88 -16.65
CA ASN A 19 20.43 1.70 -16.59
C ASN A 19 19.56 1.51 -17.84
N VAL A 20 19.76 2.30 -18.90
CA VAL A 20 18.99 2.24 -20.14
C VAL A 20 19.81 1.59 -21.24
N HIS A 21 19.24 0.60 -21.90
CA HIS A 21 19.87 -0.15 -22.99
C HIS A 21 19.01 -0.14 -24.27
N GLU A 22 19.57 -0.56 -25.35
CA GLU A 22 18.85 -0.73 -26.63
C GLU A 22 17.76 -1.78 -26.46
N GLY A 23 16.54 -1.47 -26.92
CA GLY A 23 15.37 -2.33 -26.80
C GLY A 23 14.53 -2.12 -25.53
N ASP A 24 14.96 -1.28 -24.59
CA ASP A 24 14.18 -0.96 -23.41
C ASP A 24 12.97 -0.07 -23.76
N PHE A 25 11.84 -0.36 -23.13
CA PHE A 25 10.65 0.48 -23.17
C PHE A 25 10.68 1.44 -21.98
N VAL A 26 10.65 2.74 -22.26
CA VAL A 26 10.85 3.79 -21.27
C VAL A 26 9.84 4.93 -21.43
N PRO A 27 9.42 5.59 -20.33
CA PRO A 27 8.57 6.78 -20.44
C PRO A 27 9.39 7.98 -20.95
N VAL A 28 8.77 8.73 -21.86
CA VAL A 28 9.36 9.91 -22.49
C VAL A 28 8.51 11.15 -22.23
N ALA A 29 9.06 12.13 -21.56
CA ALA A 29 8.49 13.47 -21.51
C ALA A 29 8.92 14.26 -22.74
N LYS A 30 7.98 14.45 -23.69
CA LYS A 30 8.19 15.25 -24.90
C LYS A 30 8.24 16.75 -24.59
N HIS A 31 8.63 17.54 -25.58
CA HIS A 31 8.56 19.02 -25.49
C HIS A 31 7.17 19.50 -25.09
N LYS A 32 7.07 20.35 -24.08
CA LYS A 32 5.86 20.88 -23.43
C LYS A 32 5.15 19.93 -22.47
N SER A 33 5.58 18.68 -22.31
CA SER A 33 5.12 17.84 -21.22
C SER A 33 5.53 18.40 -19.86
N SER A 34 4.84 18.02 -18.81
CA SER A 34 5.19 18.32 -17.42
C SER A 34 5.56 17.05 -16.69
N VAL A 35 6.58 17.11 -15.85
CA VAL A 35 7.03 16.06 -14.94
C VAL A 35 7.11 16.61 -13.54
N LEU A 36 7.19 15.73 -12.54
CA LEU A 36 7.47 16.12 -11.16
C LEU A 36 8.98 16.19 -10.92
N HIS A 37 9.45 17.22 -10.26
CA HIS A 37 10.80 17.34 -9.76
C HIS A 37 10.74 17.96 -8.37
N GLU A 38 11.24 17.24 -7.36
CA GLU A 38 11.14 17.65 -5.94
C GLU A 38 9.72 18.07 -5.53
N GLY A 39 8.71 17.33 -5.98
CA GLY A 39 7.28 17.60 -5.68
C GLY A 39 6.67 18.78 -6.44
N LYS A 40 7.41 19.41 -7.37
CA LYS A 40 6.92 20.53 -8.20
C LYS A 40 6.79 20.11 -9.66
N GLN A 41 5.77 20.62 -10.33
CA GLN A 41 5.66 20.44 -11.78
C GLN A 41 6.68 21.27 -12.54
N VAL A 42 7.46 20.63 -13.39
CA VAL A 42 8.46 21.24 -14.27
C VAL A 42 8.12 20.92 -15.72
N LYS A 43 8.11 21.96 -16.57
CA LYS A 43 7.89 21.80 -18.02
C LYS A 43 9.17 21.38 -18.71
N ILE A 44 9.08 20.36 -19.54
CA ILE A 44 10.17 19.88 -20.39
C ILE A 44 10.21 20.69 -21.67
N THR A 45 11.40 21.21 -21.99
CA THR A 45 11.64 21.99 -23.20
C THR A 45 12.79 21.40 -24.00
N LYS A 46 12.73 21.55 -25.33
CA LYS A 46 13.90 21.25 -26.20
C LYS A 46 15.09 22.09 -25.76
N GLY A 47 16.25 21.49 -25.71
CA GLY A 47 17.45 22.14 -25.26
C GLY A 47 18.73 21.49 -25.79
N LYS A 48 19.87 21.94 -25.29
CA LYS A 48 21.17 21.30 -25.53
C LYS A 48 21.80 20.91 -24.21
N LEU A 49 22.22 19.66 -24.10
CA LEU A 49 22.96 19.14 -22.97
C LEU A 49 24.39 18.78 -23.44
N ARG A 50 25.42 19.41 -22.86
CA ARG A 50 26.82 19.22 -23.26
C ARG A 50 27.05 19.40 -24.76
N GLY A 51 26.37 20.39 -25.38
CA GLY A 51 26.49 20.69 -26.82
C GLY A 51 25.62 19.81 -27.74
N VAL A 52 24.99 18.78 -27.25
CA VAL A 52 24.12 17.85 -28.01
C VAL A 52 22.67 18.22 -27.83
N ALA A 53 21.88 18.25 -28.90
CA ALA A 53 20.47 18.54 -28.85
C ALA A 53 19.70 17.42 -28.09
N SER A 54 18.80 17.81 -27.17
CA SER A 54 17.88 16.94 -26.47
C SER A 54 16.45 17.46 -26.65
N ASN A 55 15.60 16.65 -27.28
CA ASN A 55 14.26 17.06 -27.66
C ASN A 55 13.18 16.54 -26.71
N GLY A 56 13.57 16.02 -25.55
CA GLY A 56 12.74 15.48 -24.50
C GLY A 56 13.60 14.97 -23.34
N MET A 57 12.98 14.23 -22.44
CA MET A 57 13.61 13.63 -21.29
C MET A 57 13.07 12.22 -21.06
N LEU A 58 13.94 11.26 -20.73
CA LEU A 58 13.52 9.96 -20.19
C LEU A 58 13.15 10.16 -18.73
N CYS A 59 12.09 9.48 -18.27
CA CYS A 59 11.58 9.69 -16.92
C CYS A 59 11.89 8.54 -15.97
N SER A 60 12.23 8.89 -14.75
CA SER A 60 12.25 8.01 -13.59
C SER A 60 10.84 7.82 -13.01
N LEU A 61 10.69 6.93 -12.04
CA LEU A 61 9.44 6.80 -11.29
C LEU A 61 9.06 8.11 -10.60
N GLY A 62 9.99 8.76 -9.92
CA GLY A 62 9.75 10.00 -9.20
C GLY A 62 9.22 11.14 -10.08
N GLU A 63 9.71 11.24 -11.32
CA GLU A 63 9.25 12.24 -12.28
C GLU A 63 7.83 11.98 -12.80
N LEU A 64 7.35 10.73 -12.66
CA LEU A 64 5.97 10.33 -12.93
C LEU A 64 5.07 10.41 -11.69
N GLY A 65 5.62 10.79 -10.52
CA GLY A 65 4.90 10.77 -9.25
C GLY A 65 4.72 9.38 -8.65
N LEU A 66 5.58 8.45 -9.03
CA LEU A 66 5.55 7.04 -8.65
C LEU A 66 6.75 6.68 -7.78
N SER A 67 6.74 5.49 -7.22
CA SER A 67 7.80 4.95 -6.37
C SER A 67 8.05 3.47 -6.65
N VAL A 68 9.09 2.92 -6.08
CA VAL A 68 9.37 1.48 -6.10
C VAL A 68 8.29 0.64 -5.39
N HIS A 69 7.43 1.25 -4.57
CA HIS A 69 6.26 0.57 -4.01
C HIS A 69 5.18 0.31 -5.06
N ASP A 70 5.10 1.17 -6.08
CA ASP A 70 4.18 0.99 -7.22
C ASP A 70 4.74 -0.03 -8.22
N PHE A 71 6.05 0.02 -8.49
CA PHE A 71 6.77 -0.86 -9.40
C PHE A 71 8.02 -1.43 -8.72
N PRO A 72 7.89 -2.49 -7.91
CA PRO A 72 8.99 -3.02 -7.08
C PRO A 72 10.19 -3.59 -7.84
N TYR A 73 10.07 -3.80 -9.13
CA TYR A 73 11.18 -4.22 -10.00
C TYR A 73 12.00 -3.05 -10.55
N ALA A 74 11.49 -1.83 -10.43
CA ALA A 74 12.17 -0.65 -10.95
C ALA A 74 13.29 -0.18 -10.01
N ILE A 75 14.25 0.52 -10.57
CA ILE A 75 15.38 1.13 -9.83
C ILE A 75 14.92 2.50 -9.35
N GLU A 76 15.15 2.81 -8.07
CA GLU A 76 14.73 4.08 -7.47
C GLU A 76 15.44 5.28 -8.13
N ASP A 77 16.76 5.21 -8.27
CA ASP A 77 17.62 6.26 -8.84
C ASP A 77 17.98 5.98 -10.32
N GLY A 78 16.98 5.71 -11.16
CA GLY A 78 17.20 5.43 -12.57
C GLY A 78 15.98 5.72 -13.44
N ILE A 79 16.17 5.58 -14.75
CA ILE A 79 15.04 5.64 -15.69
C ILE A 79 14.12 4.46 -15.42
N PHE A 80 12.81 4.69 -15.42
CA PHE A 80 11.83 3.65 -15.31
C PHE A 80 11.81 2.78 -16.57
N ILE A 81 12.20 1.50 -16.46
CA ILE A 81 12.10 0.52 -17.53
C ILE A 81 10.79 -0.22 -17.34
N LEU A 82 9.90 -0.22 -18.35
CA LEU A 82 8.60 -0.87 -18.26
C LEU A 82 8.77 -2.40 -18.21
N GLY A 83 8.21 -3.01 -17.17
CA GLY A 83 8.16 -4.46 -16.99
C GLY A 83 7.10 -5.15 -17.87
N ASP A 84 6.97 -6.46 -17.69
CA ASP A 84 6.01 -7.28 -18.48
C ASP A 84 4.56 -7.07 -18.06
N ASP A 85 4.34 -6.39 -16.94
CA ASP A 85 3.02 -5.99 -16.43
C ASP A 85 2.52 -4.66 -17.05
N CYS A 86 3.29 -4.02 -17.90
CA CYS A 86 2.96 -2.77 -18.60
C CYS A 86 2.67 -3.01 -20.08
N ASP A 87 1.84 -2.16 -20.66
CA ASP A 87 1.64 -2.14 -22.12
C ASP A 87 2.84 -1.47 -22.80
N LYS A 88 3.54 -2.22 -23.63
CA LYS A 88 4.74 -1.79 -24.34
C LYS A 88 4.45 -1.27 -25.75
N THR A 89 3.22 -0.80 -26.02
CA THR A 89 2.89 -0.18 -27.30
C THR A 89 3.61 1.16 -27.42
N VAL A 90 4.47 1.30 -28.42
CA VAL A 90 5.24 2.52 -28.67
C VAL A 90 4.29 3.69 -28.96
N GLY A 91 4.57 4.86 -28.39
CA GLY A 91 3.77 6.06 -28.54
C GLY A 91 2.51 6.14 -27.67
N LYS A 92 2.21 5.08 -26.91
CA LYS A 92 1.08 5.10 -25.98
C LYS A 92 1.34 6.05 -24.82
N ASP A 93 0.28 6.72 -24.32
CA ASP A 93 0.38 7.52 -23.11
C ASP A 93 0.82 6.67 -21.92
N ILE A 94 1.76 7.20 -21.12
CA ILE A 94 2.36 6.44 -20.03
C ILE A 94 1.34 6.03 -18.96
N HIS A 95 0.36 6.89 -18.65
CA HIS A 95 -0.66 6.55 -17.66
C HIS A 95 -1.56 5.39 -18.13
N GLU A 96 -1.84 5.33 -19.43
CA GLU A 96 -2.54 4.19 -20.02
C GLU A 96 -1.66 2.94 -20.03
N ALA A 97 -0.39 3.09 -20.42
CA ALA A 97 0.56 1.97 -20.52
C ALA A 97 0.79 1.28 -19.17
N ILE A 98 0.79 2.04 -18.10
CA ILE A 98 0.93 1.55 -16.72
C ILE A 98 -0.41 1.29 -16.01
N GLY A 99 -1.55 1.46 -16.69
CA GLY A 99 -2.89 1.20 -16.13
C GLY A 99 -3.36 2.23 -15.10
N TYR A 100 -2.90 3.48 -15.19
CA TYR A 100 -3.24 4.56 -14.25
C TYR A 100 -4.44 5.40 -14.69
N ASN A 101 -5.13 5.00 -15.73
CA ASN A 101 -6.41 5.59 -16.14
C ASN A 101 -7.54 4.99 -15.32
N ASP A 102 -7.61 5.35 -14.04
CA ASP A 102 -8.70 4.96 -13.13
C ASP A 102 -9.48 6.19 -12.66
N THR A 103 -10.71 5.97 -12.21
CA THR A 103 -11.55 7.02 -11.64
C THR A 103 -11.77 6.75 -10.17
N THR A 104 -11.24 7.62 -9.31
CA THR A 104 -11.48 7.58 -7.88
C THR A 104 -12.68 8.48 -7.54
N VAL A 105 -13.60 7.95 -6.75
CA VAL A 105 -14.73 8.70 -6.20
C VAL A 105 -14.54 8.88 -4.72
N GLU A 106 -14.46 10.12 -4.27
CA GLU A 106 -14.38 10.47 -2.86
C GLU A 106 -15.78 10.67 -2.29
N PHE A 107 -16.06 10.00 -1.17
CA PHE A 107 -17.33 10.11 -0.47
C PHE A 107 -17.14 10.85 0.85
N GLU A 108 -17.90 11.89 1.07
CA GLU A 108 -18.00 12.53 2.38
C GLU A 108 -19.04 11.78 3.24
N ILE A 109 -18.55 10.94 4.13
CA ILE A 109 -19.39 10.12 4.99
C ILE A 109 -19.72 10.86 6.29
N THR A 110 -21.00 11.03 6.56
CA THR A 110 -21.47 11.67 7.78
C THR A 110 -21.19 10.79 9.02
N SER A 111 -20.99 11.43 10.18
CA SER A 111 -20.58 10.74 11.42
C SER A 111 -21.56 9.69 11.94
N ASN A 112 -22.82 9.76 11.53
CA ASN A 112 -23.87 8.79 11.88
C ASN A 112 -23.91 7.57 10.93
N ARG A 113 -23.04 7.51 9.91
CA ARG A 113 -23.00 6.42 8.94
C ARG A 113 -21.61 5.75 8.85
N PRO A 114 -21.05 5.30 10.00
CA PRO A 114 -19.74 4.63 10.01
C PRO A 114 -19.74 3.31 9.22
N ASP A 115 -20.89 2.72 8.98
CA ASP A 115 -21.08 1.55 8.11
C ASP A 115 -20.65 1.80 6.67
N CYS A 116 -20.75 3.05 6.19
CA CYS A 116 -20.35 3.46 4.84
C CYS A 116 -18.84 3.75 4.69
N LEU A 117 -18.04 3.64 5.75
CA LEU A 117 -16.57 3.77 5.68
C LEU A 117 -15.87 2.55 5.06
N SER A 118 -16.62 1.66 4.42
CA SER A 118 -16.08 0.50 3.70
C SER A 118 -16.76 0.30 2.36
N VAL A 119 -16.05 -0.35 1.43
CA VAL A 119 -16.61 -0.68 0.10
C VAL A 119 -17.91 -1.49 0.22
N ILE A 120 -17.96 -2.50 1.10
CA ILE A 120 -19.15 -3.31 1.33
C ILE A 120 -20.28 -2.49 1.95
N GLY A 121 -19.96 -1.56 2.86
CA GLY A 121 -20.96 -0.65 3.44
C GLY A 121 -21.58 0.26 2.39
N LEU A 122 -20.76 0.88 1.55
CA LEU A 122 -21.21 1.67 0.40
C LEU A 122 -22.01 0.83 -0.60
N ALA A 123 -21.61 -0.40 -0.87
CA ALA A 123 -22.33 -1.30 -1.76
C ALA A 123 -23.74 -1.63 -1.21
N ARG A 124 -23.88 -1.83 0.11
CA ARG A 124 -25.19 -2.04 0.76
C ARG A 124 -26.09 -0.83 0.63
N GLU A 125 -25.54 0.36 0.88
CA GLU A 125 -26.28 1.62 0.76
C GLU A 125 -26.70 1.88 -0.69
N THR A 126 -25.80 1.66 -1.64
CA THR A 126 -26.09 1.78 -3.07
C THR A 126 -27.19 0.80 -3.49
N ALA A 127 -27.12 -0.46 -3.07
CA ALA A 127 -28.12 -1.46 -3.38
C ALA A 127 -29.49 -1.08 -2.82
N ALA A 128 -29.54 -0.59 -1.57
CA ALA A 128 -30.79 -0.14 -0.95
C ALA A 128 -31.36 1.10 -1.66
N THR A 129 -30.52 2.09 -1.98
CA THR A 129 -30.92 3.34 -2.64
C THR A 129 -31.50 3.10 -4.03
N PHE A 130 -30.88 2.22 -4.82
CA PHE A 130 -31.28 1.95 -6.20
C PHE A 130 -32.21 0.72 -6.36
N GLY A 131 -32.59 0.07 -5.26
CA GLY A 131 -33.44 -1.11 -5.30
C GLY A 131 -32.83 -2.30 -6.05
N THR A 132 -31.50 -2.44 -5.99
CA THR A 132 -30.76 -3.49 -6.69
C THR A 132 -30.28 -4.58 -5.70
N GLU A 133 -29.93 -5.74 -6.22
CA GLU A 133 -29.40 -6.83 -5.41
C GLU A 133 -27.93 -6.55 -4.97
N LEU A 134 -27.65 -6.73 -3.70
CA LEU A 134 -26.28 -6.70 -3.17
C LEU A 134 -25.53 -7.99 -3.52
N LYS A 135 -24.49 -7.88 -4.33
CA LYS A 135 -23.63 -8.99 -4.74
C LYS A 135 -22.32 -8.99 -3.95
N VAL A 136 -22.28 -9.67 -2.82
CA VAL A 136 -21.06 -9.84 -2.02
C VAL A 136 -20.50 -11.24 -2.23
N LYS A 137 -19.27 -11.31 -2.72
CA LYS A 137 -18.54 -12.58 -2.84
C LYS A 137 -18.14 -13.05 -1.44
N LYS A 138 -18.60 -14.23 -1.03
CA LYS A 138 -18.12 -14.84 0.21
C LYS A 138 -16.72 -15.38 0.00
N PRO A 139 -15.75 -14.99 0.84
CA PRO A 139 -14.43 -15.58 0.76
C PRO A 139 -14.48 -17.06 1.17
N GLU A 140 -13.84 -17.90 0.39
CA GLU A 140 -13.65 -19.31 0.71
C GLU A 140 -12.17 -19.50 1.08
N PHE A 141 -11.93 -20.11 2.22
CA PHE A 141 -10.58 -20.50 2.62
C PHE A 141 -10.60 -21.91 3.21
N LYS A 142 -9.53 -22.62 3.01
CA LYS A 142 -9.29 -23.92 3.62
C LYS A 142 -8.23 -23.75 4.70
N GLY A 143 -8.61 -24.00 5.94
CA GLY A 143 -7.67 -24.06 7.06
C GLY A 143 -6.73 -25.27 6.95
N ILE A 144 -5.69 -25.27 7.77
CA ILE A 144 -4.83 -26.43 7.99
C ILE A 144 -5.37 -27.27 9.16
N ASP A 145 -5.03 -28.53 9.20
CA ASP A 145 -5.40 -29.42 10.32
C ASP A 145 -4.70 -29.00 11.62
N GLY A 146 -5.38 -29.21 12.75
CA GLY A 146 -4.90 -28.90 14.09
C GLY A 146 -5.78 -27.89 14.83
N ASP A 147 -5.52 -27.72 16.11
CA ASP A 147 -6.18 -26.72 16.95
C ASP A 147 -5.29 -25.47 17.10
N ILE A 148 -5.82 -24.30 16.76
CA ILE A 148 -5.12 -23.03 16.94
C ILE A 148 -4.76 -22.77 18.41
N ASN A 149 -5.54 -23.29 19.36
CA ASN A 149 -5.33 -23.12 20.78
C ASN A 149 -4.02 -23.81 21.28
N ASP A 150 -3.48 -24.77 20.51
CA ASP A 150 -2.19 -25.38 20.79
C ASP A 150 -1.01 -24.46 20.41
N MET A 151 -1.28 -23.47 19.53
CA MET A 151 -0.26 -22.59 18.96
C MET A 151 -0.34 -21.14 19.46
N LEU A 152 -1.52 -20.67 19.87
CA LEU A 152 -1.73 -19.30 20.31
C LEU A 152 -2.81 -19.25 21.39
N LYS A 153 -2.49 -18.58 22.50
CA LYS A 153 -3.45 -18.33 23.58
C LYS A 153 -3.93 -16.89 23.50
N VAL A 154 -5.24 -16.69 23.51
CA VAL A 154 -5.88 -15.36 23.50
C VAL A 154 -6.73 -15.20 24.75
N LYS A 155 -6.48 -14.13 25.52
CA LYS A 155 -7.26 -13.82 26.72
C LYS A 155 -7.67 -12.34 26.75
N ILE A 156 -8.95 -12.09 26.97
CA ILE A 156 -9.49 -10.75 27.19
C ILE A 156 -9.65 -10.58 28.70
N HIS A 157 -8.89 -9.66 29.29
CA HIS A 157 -8.96 -9.34 30.73
C HIS A 157 -9.95 -8.21 31.00
N ASN A 158 -10.05 -7.24 30.07
CA ASN A 158 -11.03 -6.17 30.16
C ASN A 158 -12.16 -6.36 29.13
N THR A 159 -13.24 -6.96 29.59
CA THR A 159 -14.42 -7.23 28.74
C THR A 159 -15.31 -6.03 28.53
N ASP A 160 -15.12 -4.94 29.29
CA ASP A 160 -15.88 -3.70 29.12
C ASP A 160 -15.38 -2.92 27.90
N LEU A 161 -14.07 -2.79 27.75
CA LEU A 161 -13.44 -2.10 26.62
C LEU A 161 -13.26 -2.98 25.38
N CYS A 162 -13.11 -4.31 25.56
CA CYS A 162 -12.97 -5.24 24.45
C CYS A 162 -13.96 -6.39 24.60
N LYS A 163 -15.05 -6.33 23.85
CA LYS A 163 -16.10 -7.39 23.88
C LYS A 163 -15.71 -8.63 23.11
N ARG A 164 -14.83 -8.53 22.12
CA ARG A 164 -14.39 -9.64 21.27
C ARG A 164 -13.03 -9.35 20.65
N TYR A 165 -12.17 -10.34 20.66
CA TYR A 165 -10.89 -10.34 19.94
C TYR A 165 -10.76 -11.65 19.16
N MET A 166 -10.30 -11.58 17.92
CA MET A 166 -10.07 -12.73 17.06
C MET A 166 -8.64 -12.73 16.57
N ALA A 167 -8.02 -13.88 16.57
CA ALA A 167 -6.70 -14.08 16.01
C ALA A 167 -6.70 -15.26 15.04
N GLY A 168 -5.85 -15.18 14.04
CA GLY A 168 -5.55 -16.24 13.09
C GLY A 168 -4.06 -16.42 12.95
N ILE A 169 -3.59 -17.61 12.65
CA ILE A 169 -2.18 -17.89 12.38
C ILE A 169 -2.01 -18.19 10.89
N VAL A 170 -1.08 -17.50 10.26
CA VAL A 170 -0.64 -17.77 8.89
C VAL A 170 0.79 -18.27 8.95
N LYS A 171 1.05 -19.45 8.37
CA LYS A 171 2.37 -20.09 8.34
C LYS A 171 3.06 -19.88 7.00
N ASN A 172 4.40 -19.97 7.01
CA ASN A 172 5.23 -19.91 5.81
C ASN A 172 5.07 -18.61 5.01
N VAL A 173 4.85 -17.50 5.71
CA VAL A 173 4.74 -16.18 5.09
C VAL A 173 6.07 -15.80 4.46
N LYS A 174 6.01 -15.35 3.19
CA LYS A 174 7.13 -14.72 2.50
C LYS A 174 6.76 -13.27 2.26
N ILE A 175 7.47 -12.35 2.89
CA ILE A 175 7.28 -10.93 2.66
C ILE A 175 7.78 -10.58 1.26
N GLY A 176 6.97 -9.83 0.54
CA GLY A 176 7.24 -9.38 -0.82
C GLY A 176 6.21 -8.35 -1.28
N PRO A 177 6.33 -7.85 -2.50
CA PRO A 177 5.35 -6.93 -3.05
C PRO A 177 3.98 -7.59 -3.21
N SER A 178 2.92 -6.83 -2.97
CA SER A 178 1.54 -7.24 -3.26
C SER A 178 1.30 -7.41 -4.76
N PRO A 179 0.31 -8.21 -5.17
CA PRO A 179 -0.13 -8.24 -6.55
C PRO A 179 -0.51 -6.84 -7.05
N ARG A 180 -0.23 -6.56 -8.33
CA ARG A 180 -0.44 -5.24 -8.93
C ARG A 180 -1.85 -4.70 -8.68
N TRP A 181 -2.89 -5.50 -8.93
CA TRP A 181 -4.28 -5.10 -8.72
C TRP A 181 -4.58 -4.59 -7.30
N MET A 182 -3.91 -5.16 -6.28
CA MET A 182 -4.08 -4.75 -4.89
C MET A 182 -3.38 -3.41 -4.63
N ARG A 183 -2.15 -3.24 -5.13
CA ARG A 183 -1.40 -1.99 -5.03
C ARG A 183 -2.14 -0.82 -5.68
N GLU A 184 -2.69 -1.05 -6.88
CA GLU A 184 -3.46 -0.04 -7.62
C GLU A 184 -4.72 0.38 -6.85
N ARG A 185 -5.48 -0.56 -6.31
CA ARG A 185 -6.67 -0.27 -5.51
C ARG A 185 -6.35 0.46 -4.21
N LEU A 186 -5.32 0.04 -3.49
CA LEU A 186 -4.88 0.72 -2.27
C LEU A 186 -4.50 2.17 -2.57
N ARG A 187 -3.70 2.38 -3.61
CA ARG A 187 -3.31 3.73 -4.05
C ARG A 187 -4.52 4.57 -4.47
N GLY A 188 -5.45 4.00 -5.23
CA GLY A 188 -6.71 4.68 -5.60
C GLY A 188 -7.52 5.12 -4.37
N CYS A 189 -7.38 4.42 -3.25
CA CYS A 189 -7.97 4.79 -1.96
C CYS A 189 -7.06 5.66 -1.08
N GLY A 190 -5.94 6.18 -1.61
CA GLY A 190 -5.01 7.04 -0.86
C GLY A 190 -4.08 6.28 0.10
N VAL A 191 -4.02 4.95 0.04
CA VAL A 191 -3.16 4.12 0.88
C VAL A 191 -1.93 3.70 0.09
N ARG A 192 -0.74 4.05 0.59
CA ARG A 192 0.53 3.65 -0.03
C ARG A 192 0.79 2.16 0.20
N PRO A 193 1.00 1.36 -0.86
CA PRO A 193 1.43 -0.02 -0.73
C PRO A 193 2.81 -0.13 -0.04
N ILE A 194 2.99 -1.16 0.77
CA ILE A 194 4.25 -1.39 1.50
C ILE A 194 4.78 -2.79 1.19
N ASN A 195 4.04 -3.82 1.58
CA ASN A 195 4.32 -5.21 1.30
C ASN A 195 3.02 -6.02 1.38
N ASN A 196 3.04 -7.24 0.88
CA ASN A 196 1.86 -8.09 0.79
C ASN A 196 1.11 -8.28 2.13
N PHE A 197 1.82 -8.32 3.24
CA PHE A 197 1.20 -8.56 4.55
C PHE A 197 0.47 -7.32 5.06
N VAL A 198 1.13 -6.17 5.04
CA VAL A 198 0.54 -4.88 5.42
C VAL A 198 -0.58 -4.49 4.48
N ASP A 199 -0.38 -4.69 3.18
CA ASP A 199 -1.36 -4.34 2.16
C ASP A 199 -2.64 -5.17 2.26
N ILE A 200 -2.54 -6.46 2.60
CA ILE A 200 -3.72 -7.30 2.87
C ILE A 200 -4.52 -6.75 4.05
N THR A 201 -3.88 -6.35 5.15
CA THR A 201 -4.60 -5.79 6.31
C THR A 201 -5.29 -4.48 5.95
N ASN A 202 -4.64 -3.60 5.21
CA ASN A 202 -5.23 -2.36 4.72
C ASN A 202 -6.36 -2.62 3.71
N TYR A 203 -6.17 -3.55 2.80
CA TYR A 203 -7.21 -3.92 1.82
C TYR A 203 -8.48 -4.45 2.51
N VAL A 204 -8.32 -5.35 3.48
CA VAL A 204 -9.47 -5.89 4.25
C VAL A 204 -10.15 -4.78 5.06
N MET A 205 -9.39 -3.87 5.63
CA MET A 205 -9.96 -2.72 6.33
C MET A 205 -10.81 -1.85 5.41
N LEU A 206 -10.32 -1.51 4.22
CA LEU A 206 -11.06 -0.71 3.24
C LEU A 206 -12.28 -1.45 2.68
N GLU A 207 -12.15 -2.74 2.39
CA GLU A 207 -13.23 -3.52 1.78
C GLU A 207 -14.33 -3.85 2.79
N TYR A 208 -13.97 -4.30 4.00
CA TYR A 208 -14.91 -4.81 5.02
C TYR A 208 -15.15 -3.87 6.22
N GLY A 209 -14.39 -2.76 6.32
CA GLY A 209 -14.46 -1.87 7.47
C GLY A 209 -13.89 -2.47 8.76
N ARG A 210 -13.00 -3.47 8.63
CA ARG A 210 -12.44 -4.18 9.78
C ARG A 210 -10.93 -3.94 9.86
N PRO A 211 -10.46 -3.06 10.72
CA PRO A 211 -9.04 -2.89 11.00
C PRO A 211 -8.42 -4.21 11.50
N MET A 212 -7.24 -4.51 11.00
CA MET A 212 -6.45 -5.68 11.38
C MET A 212 -5.03 -5.25 11.72
N HIS A 213 -4.36 -6.01 12.56
CA HIS A 213 -2.93 -5.88 12.82
C HIS A 213 -2.27 -7.25 12.70
N ALA A 214 -1.03 -7.26 12.26
CA ALA A 214 -0.25 -8.47 12.08
C ALA A 214 0.95 -8.45 13.03
N PHE A 215 1.13 -9.53 13.75
CA PHE A 215 2.26 -9.74 14.65
C PHE A 215 3.13 -10.88 14.12
N ASP A 216 4.44 -10.74 14.22
CA ASP A 216 5.33 -11.87 14.02
C ASP A 216 5.33 -12.73 15.29
N LEU A 217 4.78 -13.94 15.19
CA LEU A 217 4.62 -14.83 16.34
C LEU A 217 5.95 -15.14 17.08
N ARG A 218 7.10 -15.00 16.41
CA ARG A 218 8.41 -15.17 17.04
C ARG A 218 8.73 -14.12 18.10
N TYR A 219 8.11 -12.93 17.97
CA TYR A 219 8.27 -11.81 18.92
C TYR A 219 7.12 -11.69 19.91
N VAL A 220 6.12 -12.58 19.84
CA VAL A 220 5.02 -12.66 20.81
C VAL A 220 5.39 -13.69 21.89
N LYS A 221 5.77 -13.20 23.06
CA LYS A 221 6.23 -14.05 24.16
C LYS A 221 5.17 -15.08 24.58
N ASP A 222 5.61 -16.33 24.71
CA ASP A 222 4.80 -17.51 25.07
C ASP A 222 3.60 -17.73 24.13
N ALA A 223 3.67 -17.22 22.89
CA ALA A 223 2.57 -17.24 21.94
C ALA A 223 1.23 -16.86 22.60
N SER A 224 1.23 -15.77 23.36
CA SER A 224 0.11 -15.34 24.19
C SER A 224 -0.30 -13.91 23.87
N ILE A 225 -1.57 -13.71 23.57
CA ILE A 225 -2.17 -12.37 23.35
C ILE A 225 -3.12 -12.09 24.50
N ASN A 226 -2.84 -11.01 25.22
CA ASN A 226 -3.58 -10.57 26.38
C ASN A 226 -4.13 -9.16 26.14
N ILE A 227 -5.45 -9.03 26.06
CA ILE A 227 -6.11 -7.73 25.92
C ILE A 227 -6.45 -7.24 27.33
N ARG A 228 -5.69 -6.25 27.81
CA ARG A 228 -5.74 -5.74 29.17
C ARG A 228 -5.50 -4.25 29.25
N ASN A 229 -5.78 -3.65 30.37
CA ASN A 229 -5.27 -2.31 30.64
C ASN A 229 -3.75 -2.32 30.79
N ALA A 230 -3.12 -1.21 30.47
CA ALA A 230 -1.72 -0.99 30.78
C ALA A 230 -1.50 -0.99 32.30
N LYS A 231 -0.28 -1.27 32.74
CA LYS A 231 0.11 -1.22 34.15
C LYS A 231 0.76 0.13 34.46
N ALA A 232 0.74 0.53 35.72
CA ALA A 232 1.42 1.76 36.16
C ALA A 232 2.91 1.76 35.75
N GLY A 233 3.36 2.83 35.09
CA GLY A 233 4.74 2.99 34.61
C GLY A 233 5.11 2.14 33.41
N GLU A 234 4.15 1.49 32.77
CA GLU A 234 4.38 0.70 31.54
C GLU A 234 4.59 1.63 30.34
N THR A 235 5.53 1.27 29.48
CA THR A 235 5.84 2.02 28.24
C THR A 235 5.77 1.12 27.03
N ILE A 236 5.61 1.71 25.84
CA ILE A 236 5.71 1.03 24.55
C ILE A 236 6.45 1.91 23.56
N THR A 237 7.34 1.32 22.76
CA THR A 237 7.83 1.97 21.55
C THR A 237 6.86 1.64 20.41
N THR A 238 6.24 2.65 19.81
CA THR A 238 5.28 2.49 18.72
C THR A 238 5.97 2.45 17.36
N LEU A 239 5.24 2.05 16.30
CA LEU A 239 5.77 1.87 14.94
C LEU A 239 6.41 3.14 14.33
N ASP A 240 6.16 4.30 14.89
CA ASP A 240 6.80 5.57 14.53
C ASP A 240 8.14 5.82 15.26
N GLY A 241 8.62 4.84 16.04
CA GLY A 241 9.87 4.90 16.80
C GLY A 241 9.77 5.68 18.11
N GLU A 242 8.59 6.20 18.47
CA GLU A 242 8.39 7.01 19.68
C GLU A 242 8.11 6.15 20.90
N VAL A 243 8.80 6.45 22.02
CA VAL A 243 8.52 5.82 23.31
C VAL A 243 7.37 6.56 23.99
N ARG A 244 6.31 5.83 24.30
CA ARG A 244 5.07 6.38 24.90
C ARG A 244 4.85 5.79 26.27
N GLU A 245 4.60 6.66 27.26
CA GLU A 245 4.12 6.26 28.58
C GLU A 245 2.64 5.90 28.50
N LEU A 246 2.26 4.80 29.14
CA LEU A 246 0.91 4.29 29.15
C LEU A 246 0.22 4.58 30.49
N SER A 247 -1.00 5.11 30.47
CA SER A 247 -1.83 5.21 31.66
C SER A 247 -2.63 3.90 31.86
N GLU A 248 -2.99 3.63 33.12
CA GLU A 248 -3.77 2.43 33.47
C GLU A 248 -5.18 2.41 32.87
N GLU A 249 -5.64 3.51 32.29
CA GLU A 249 -6.91 3.58 31.54
C GLU A 249 -6.77 3.09 30.09
N MET A 250 -5.55 3.06 29.55
CA MET A 250 -5.30 2.67 28.17
C MET A 250 -5.41 1.16 28.00
N LEU A 251 -6.14 0.74 26.98
CA LEU A 251 -6.21 -0.67 26.60
C LEU A 251 -5.01 -1.01 25.72
N VAL A 252 -4.35 -2.11 26.03
CA VAL A 252 -3.22 -2.63 25.28
C VAL A 252 -3.49 -4.06 24.80
N ILE A 253 -2.89 -4.41 23.68
CA ILE A 253 -2.63 -5.78 23.28
C ILE A 253 -1.24 -6.09 23.82
N ALA A 254 -1.12 -7.08 24.69
CA ALA A 254 0.13 -7.47 25.31
C ALA A 254 0.43 -8.94 25.03
N ASP A 255 1.70 -9.29 25.02
CA ASP A 255 2.11 -10.67 25.11
C ASP A 255 2.14 -11.13 26.60
N ALA A 256 2.90 -12.17 26.92
CA ALA A 256 3.03 -12.63 28.31
C ALA A 256 3.79 -11.64 29.22
N GLU A 257 4.62 -10.76 28.66
CA GLU A 257 5.55 -9.89 29.40
C GLU A 257 5.22 -8.41 29.24
N LYS A 258 4.99 -7.92 28.00
CA LYS A 258 4.93 -6.51 27.65
C LYS A 258 3.79 -6.15 26.71
N PRO A 259 3.40 -4.86 26.60
CA PRO A 259 2.51 -4.40 25.55
C PRO A 259 3.19 -4.52 24.18
N VAL A 260 2.44 -5.00 23.19
CA VAL A 260 2.87 -5.13 21.77
C VAL A 260 2.08 -4.21 20.86
N ALA A 261 0.98 -3.64 21.35
CA ALA A 261 0.23 -2.58 20.67
C ALA A 261 -0.61 -1.77 21.66
N VAL A 262 -0.83 -0.50 21.35
CA VAL A 262 -1.93 0.29 21.94
C VAL A 262 -3.20 -0.08 21.19
N ALA A 263 -4.14 -0.72 21.87
CA ALA A 263 -5.30 -1.34 21.23
C ALA A 263 -6.17 -0.34 20.47
N GLY A 264 -6.38 -0.61 19.18
CA GLY A 264 -7.16 0.25 18.29
C GLY A 264 -6.49 1.56 17.89
N VAL A 265 -5.23 1.80 18.26
CA VAL A 265 -4.49 3.03 17.99
C VAL A 265 -3.25 2.76 17.14
N MET A 266 -2.26 2.04 17.66
CA MET A 266 -0.98 1.84 16.97
C MET A 266 -0.26 0.58 17.44
N GLY A 267 0.37 -0.12 16.51
CA GLY A 267 1.24 -1.26 16.80
C GLY A 267 2.54 -0.86 17.46
N GLY A 268 3.17 -1.80 18.15
CA GLY A 268 4.52 -1.65 18.69
C GLY A 268 5.58 -1.99 17.64
N GLU A 269 6.74 -1.35 17.76
CA GLU A 269 7.88 -1.53 16.84
C GLU A 269 8.46 -2.95 16.87
N TYR A 270 8.36 -3.62 18.01
CA TYR A 270 9.01 -4.92 18.24
C TYR A 270 8.02 -6.10 18.33
N SER A 271 7.04 -6.12 17.42
CA SER A 271 6.01 -7.17 17.45
C SER A 271 5.62 -7.72 16.07
#